data_2611e4a6f1b6d07e5074f6b1db34684b
#
_entry.id   2611e4a6f1b6d07e5074f6b1db34684b
#
_cell.length_a   1.000
_cell.length_b   1.000
_cell.length_c   1.000
_cell.angle_alpha   90.00
_cell.angle_beta   90.00
_cell.angle_gamma   90.00
#
_symmetry.space_group_name_H-M   'P 1'
#
loop_
_entity.id
_entity.type
_entity.pdbx_description
1 polymer ?
#
loop_
_entity_poly.entity_id
_entity_poly.type
_entity_poly.pdbx_seq_one_letter_code
_entity_poly.pdbx_strand_id
1 'polypeptide(L)'
;MPLVLAAGWVGQRVVIRYTVETNEPRRPRLTDAVGDLTELSTDAAIVETRTGQLRIPLRRITAAKLVTPSRADVLALESVCARGWRAEATVERGGWLLRANGGFTGRANTALPLHLPTASLDDTLATARAWYAERGLPLRVQVPLPVRRLLDAELAVRGWPADPDVVVLAARLDMLRAGLPDAPEVRIVDAPDPAWMARYRDGTTPAIAREILLRHDRVAFAELRRAGDVLAIGRGAVDDGWLGVTAVEVEPGSRRQGLATAIMSALCRWAVEQHGATRSYMQVTAGNHAAMALYERLRYWRHHTYRYRTEPTAPRTGH
;
A
#
# COMPACT_ATOMS: atom_id res chain seq x y z
N MET A 1 -5.04 33.33 -1.19
CA MET A 1 -4.99 32.70 0.15
C MET A 1 -3.68 31.93 0.25
N PRO A 2 -2.86 32.13 1.28
CA PRO A 2 -1.68 31.27 1.47
C PRO A 2 -2.18 29.84 1.66
N LEU A 3 -1.64 28.90 0.87
CA LEU A 3 -1.88 27.46 1.05
C LEU A 3 -1.27 27.08 2.41
N VAL A 4 -2.14 26.92 3.39
CA VAL A 4 -1.76 26.56 4.77
C VAL A 4 -1.35 25.08 4.74
N LEU A 5 -0.15 24.78 5.25
CA LEU A 5 0.25 23.42 5.59
C LEU A 5 -0.82 22.80 6.50
N ALA A 6 -1.28 21.63 6.16
CA ALA A 6 -2.26 20.89 6.96
C ALA A 6 -1.55 19.85 7.84
N ALA A 7 -2.05 19.64 9.06
CA ALA A 7 -1.50 18.62 9.97
C ALA A 7 -1.49 17.20 9.33
N GLY A 8 -2.42 16.91 8.45
CA GLY A 8 -2.47 15.67 7.68
C GLY A 8 -1.33 15.50 6.65
N TRP A 9 -0.48 16.50 6.44
CA TRP A 9 0.67 16.40 5.54
C TRP A 9 1.93 15.88 6.25
N VAL A 10 1.92 15.79 7.56
CA VAL A 10 3.04 15.23 8.34
C VAL A 10 3.25 13.75 7.95
N GLY A 11 4.48 13.40 7.65
CA GLY A 11 4.90 12.12 7.10
C GLY A 11 4.94 12.06 5.57
N GLN A 12 4.44 13.09 4.87
CA GLN A 12 4.41 13.15 3.41
C GLN A 12 5.48 14.08 2.84
N ARG A 13 5.84 13.81 1.59
CA ARG A 13 6.79 14.66 0.86
C ARG A 13 6.13 15.95 0.40
N VAL A 14 6.79 17.07 0.69
CA VAL A 14 6.32 18.42 0.39
C VAL A 14 7.35 19.23 -0.39
N VAL A 15 6.86 20.25 -1.08
CA VAL A 15 7.66 21.40 -1.51
C VAL A 15 7.14 22.60 -0.71
N ILE A 16 8.02 23.25 0.03
CA ILE A 16 7.72 24.47 0.78
C ILE A 16 8.56 25.60 0.23
N ARG A 17 7.90 26.63 -0.30
CA ARG A 17 8.53 27.88 -0.70
C ARG A 17 8.53 28.85 0.47
N TYR A 18 9.70 29.39 0.81
CA TYR A 18 9.85 30.28 1.96
C TYR A 18 10.87 31.38 1.69
N THR A 19 10.79 32.46 2.50
CA THR A 19 11.75 33.59 2.47
C THR A 19 12.96 33.27 3.33
N VAL A 20 14.17 33.50 2.79
CA VAL A 20 15.43 33.50 3.56
C VAL A 20 15.85 34.94 3.89
N GLU A 21 16.48 35.10 5.04
CA GLU A 21 17.11 36.37 5.40
C GLU A 21 18.28 36.62 4.48
N THR A 22 18.32 37.83 3.92
CA THR A 22 19.46 38.34 3.15
C THR A 22 19.94 39.62 3.80
N ASN A 23 21.23 39.92 3.69
CA ASN A 23 21.79 41.18 4.14
C ASN A 23 21.29 42.40 3.36
N GLU A 24 20.48 42.17 2.31
CA GLU A 24 19.86 43.22 1.48
C GLU A 24 18.36 43.34 1.82
N PRO A 25 17.91 44.40 2.52
CA PRO A 25 16.54 44.51 3.05
C PRO A 25 15.47 44.74 1.97
N ARG A 26 15.81 44.94 0.68
CA ARG A 26 14.85 45.37 -0.35
C ARG A 26 14.24 44.27 -1.22
N ARG A 27 14.72 43.01 -1.15
CA ARG A 27 14.10 41.88 -1.86
C ARG A 27 14.24 40.58 -1.05
N PRO A 28 13.17 40.08 -0.46
CA PRO A 28 13.22 38.77 0.17
C PRO A 28 13.59 37.72 -0.87
N ARG A 29 14.66 36.98 -0.66
CA ARG A 29 15.03 35.85 -1.53
C ARG A 29 14.13 34.67 -1.19
N LEU A 30 13.43 34.17 -2.21
CA LEU A 30 12.64 32.96 -2.12
C LEU A 30 13.51 31.73 -2.40
N THR A 31 13.28 30.65 -1.67
CA THR A 31 13.88 29.35 -1.91
C THR A 31 12.86 28.25 -1.65
N ASP A 32 13.11 27.04 -2.17
CA ASP A 32 12.25 25.89 -2.01
C ASP A 32 12.94 24.81 -1.16
N ALA A 33 12.26 24.31 -0.13
CA ALA A 33 12.62 23.10 0.57
C ALA A 33 11.80 21.92 0.00
N VAL A 34 12.48 20.85 -0.41
CA VAL A 34 11.85 19.61 -0.89
C VAL A 34 12.28 18.47 0.01
N GLY A 35 11.33 17.82 0.66
CA GLY A 35 11.61 16.75 1.61
C GLY A 35 10.36 16.24 2.29
N ASP A 36 10.52 15.37 3.27
CA ASP A 36 9.42 14.82 4.05
C ASP A 36 9.10 15.76 5.22
N LEU A 37 7.85 16.19 5.34
CA LEU A 37 7.39 16.99 6.46
C LEU A 37 7.32 16.10 7.70
N THR A 38 8.26 16.23 8.62
CA THR A 38 8.33 15.38 9.82
C THR A 38 7.59 15.95 11.02
N GLU A 39 7.48 17.28 11.08
CA GLU A 39 6.76 17.96 12.17
C GLU A 39 6.09 19.23 11.65
N LEU A 40 4.91 19.53 12.19
CA LEU A 40 4.21 20.79 11.98
C LEU A 40 3.69 21.28 13.33
N SER A 41 4.31 22.33 13.86
CA SER A 41 3.90 23.01 15.10
C SER A 41 3.14 24.31 14.78
N THR A 42 2.77 25.05 15.81
CA THR A 42 2.11 26.36 15.68
C THR A 42 3.02 27.45 15.11
N ASP A 43 4.34 27.27 15.14
CA ASP A 43 5.33 28.29 14.76
C ASP A 43 6.27 27.86 13.63
N ALA A 44 6.43 26.57 13.36
CA ALA A 44 7.36 26.06 12.36
C ALA A 44 6.94 24.74 11.74
N ALA A 45 7.45 24.49 10.53
CA ALA A 45 7.47 23.21 9.86
C ALA A 45 8.90 22.65 9.87
N ILE A 46 9.06 21.35 10.15
CA ILE A 46 10.34 20.64 10.04
C ILE A 46 10.29 19.72 8.85
N VAL A 47 11.25 19.89 7.93
CA VAL A 47 11.34 19.12 6.68
C VAL A 47 12.66 18.37 6.64
N GLU A 48 12.60 17.07 6.52
CA GLU A 48 13.75 16.19 6.26
C GLU A 48 14.13 16.28 4.79
N THR A 49 15.21 16.96 4.46
CA THR A 49 15.71 17.13 3.10
C THR A 49 16.89 16.17 2.83
N ARG A 50 17.35 16.10 1.58
CA ARG A 50 18.55 15.32 1.25
C ARG A 50 19.83 15.83 1.94
N THR A 51 19.85 17.07 2.38
CA THR A 51 20.99 17.70 3.04
C THR A 51 20.84 17.78 4.56
N GLY A 52 19.78 17.20 5.12
CA GLY A 52 19.47 17.20 6.55
C GLY A 52 18.16 17.88 6.88
N GLN A 53 17.90 17.96 8.17
CA GLN A 53 16.67 18.52 8.71
C GLN A 53 16.67 20.06 8.63
N LEU A 54 15.57 20.62 8.13
CA LEU A 54 15.38 22.05 7.97
C LEU A 54 14.15 22.53 8.75
N ARG A 55 14.34 23.44 9.69
CA ARG A 55 13.25 24.10 10.43
C ARG A 55 12.87 25.41 9.73
N ILE A 56 11.62 25.52 9.27
CA ILE A 56 11.09 26.67 8.54
C ILE A 56 10.00 27.34 9.39
N PRO A 57 10.21 28.58 9.89
CA PRO A 57 9.15 29.30 10.58
C PRO A 57 7.93 29.54 9.69
N LEU A 58 6.71 29.28 10.20
CA LEU A 58 5.48 29.39 9.40
C LEU A 58 5.30 30.77 8.77
N ARG A 59 5.70 31.85 9.49
CA ARG A 59 5.63 33.22 8.98
C ARG A 59 6.49 33.47 7.73
N ARG A 60 7.45 32.59 7.44
CA ARG A 60 8.32 32.69 6.24
C ARG A 60 7.80 31.90 5.08
N ILE A 61 6.81 31.03 5.29
CA ILE A 61 6.27 30.17 4.25
C ILE A 61 5.35 31.00 3.36
N THR A 62 5.64 31.03 2.07
CA THR A 62 4.84 31.75 1.06
C THR A 62 3.94 30.82 0.27
N ALA A 63 4.34 29.56 0.09
CA ALA A 63 3.54 28.52 -0.56
C ALA A 63 3.99 27.14 -0.10
N ALA A 64 3.08 26.18 -0.11
CA ALA A 64 3.40 24.77 0.12
C ALA A 64 2.49 23.89 -0.72
N LYS A 65 3.01 22.72 -1.13
CA LYS A 65 2.22 21.67 -1.81
C LYS A 65 2.75 20.29 -1.46
N LEU A 66 1.86 19.31 -1.48
CA LEU A 66 2.25 17.91 -1.46
C LEU A 66 2.94 17.54 -2.78
N VAL A 67 3.97 16.72 -2.69
CA VAL A 67 4.58 16.09 -3.84
C VAL A 67 3.82 14.79 -4.11
N THR A 68 3.10 14.73 -5.21
CA THR A 68 2.49 13.46 -5.65
C THR A 68 3.58 12.46 -6.00
N PRO A 69 3.43 11.18 -5.65
CA PRO A 69 4.38 10.14 -6.04
C PRO A 69 4.65 10.15 -7.54
N SER A 70 5.90 10.07 -7.90
CA SER A 70 6.30 9.99 -9.30
C SER A 70 5.87 8.65 -9.92
N ARG A 71 5.93 8.56 -11.25
CA ARG A 71 5.70 7.29 -11.95
C ARG A 71 6.64 6.18 -11.43
N ALA A 72 7.89 6.50 -11.17
CA ALA A 72 8.87 5.56 -10.65
C ALA A 72 8.50 5.09 -9.24
N ASP A 73 8.08 6.01 -8.35
CA ASP A 73 7.66 5.68 -6.98
C ASP A 73 6.44 4.73 -6.98
N VAL A 74 5.44 5.00 -7.84
CA VAL A 74 4.25 4.15 -7.96
C VAL A 74 4.62 2.74 -8.41
N LEU A 75 5.42 2.60 -9.47
CA LEU A 75 5.79 1.29 -10.01
C LEU A 75 6.74 0.52 -9.08
N ALA A 76 7.63 1.24 -8.38
CA ALA A 76 8.49 0.63 -7.35
C ALA A 76 7.64 0.07 -6.20
N LEU A 77 6.66 0.83 -5.68
CA LEU A 77 5.80 0.33 -4.61
C LEU A 77 4.90 -0.82 -5.07
N GLU A 78 4.37 -0.79 -6.31
CA GLU A 78 3.63 -1.93 -6.87
C GLU A 78 4.48 -3.19 -6.95
N SER A 79 5.76 -3.07 -7.30
CA SER A 79 6.70 -4.19 -7.29
C SER A 79 6.92 -4.74 -5.87
N VAL A 80 7.09 -3.87 -4.87
CA VAL A 80 7.17 -4.26 -3.45
C VAL A 80 5.88 -4.95 -3.01
N CYS A 81 4.71 -4.40 -3.35
CA CYS A 81 3.42 -5.01 -3.04
C CYS A 81 3.28 -6.43 -3.63
N ALA A 82 3.77 -6.62 -4.86
CA ALA A 82 3.74 -7.94 -5.51
C ALA A 82 4.65 -8.95 -4.79
N ARG A 83 5.83 -8.53 -4.33
CA ARG A 83 6.75 -9.37 -3.56
C ARG A 83 6.25 -9.65 -2.14
N GLY A 84 5.57 -8.70 -1.49
CA GLY A 84 4.96 -8.87 -0.16
C GLY A 84 3.76 -9.84 -0.13
N TRP A 85 3.17 -10.12 -1.30
CA TRP A 85 2.07 -11.07 -1.50
C TRP A 85 2.39 -12.01 -2.67
N ARG A 86 3.34 -12.90 -2.47
CA ARG A 86 3.92 -13.76 -3.52
C ARG A 86 2.92 -14.77 -4.05
N ALA A 87 2.72 -14.74 -5.37
CA ALA A 87 1.97 -15.79 -6.07
C ALA A 87 2.80 -17.09 -6.16
N GLU A 88 2.13 -18.21 -6.41
CA GLU A 88 2.76 -19.51 -6.63
C GLU A 88 3.58 -19.53 -7.92
N ALA A 89 2.98 -19.05 -9.00
CA ALA A 89 3.65 -18.89 -10.28
C ALA A 89 3.79 -17.41 -10.62
N THR A 90 5.02 -17.02 -10.98
CA THR A 90 5.35 -15.65 -11.36
C THR A 90 6.31 -15.68 -12.53
N VAL A 91 6.05 -14.87 -13.56
CA VAL A 91 6.93 -14.71 -14.72
C VAL A 91 6.84 -13.30 -15.28
N GLU A 92 7.96 -12.76 -15.74
CA GLU A 92 7.97 -11.53 -16.53
C GLU A 92 7.84 -11.84 -18.01
N ARG A 93 6.88 -11.20 -18.69
CA ARG A 93 6.65 -11.31 -20.14
C ARG A 93 6.33 -9.93 -20.71
N GLY A 94 7.09 -9.51 -21.70
CA GLY A 94 6.84 -8.27 -22.42
C GLY A 94 6.78 -7.01 -21.52
N GLY A 95 7.51 -6.99 -20.40
CA GLY A 95 7.48 -5.89 -19.43
C GLY A 95 6.35 -5.97 -18.40
N TRP A 96 5.53 -7.03 -18.42
CA TRP A 96 4.47 -7.28 -17.46
C TRP A 96 4.82 -8.44 -16.54
N LEU A 97 4.53 -8.29 -15.25
CA LEU A 97 4.65 -9.34 -14.24
C LEU A 97 3.34 -10.15 -14.20
N LEU A 98 3.36 -11.38 -14.71
CA LEU A 98 2.22 -12.30 -14.65
C LEU A 98 2.28 -13.11 -13.36
N ARG A 99 1.16 -13.20 -12.64
CA ARG A 99 1.08 -13.85 -11.32
C ARG A 99 -0.14 -14.75 -11.27
N ALA A 100 0.03 -16.00 -10.79
CA ALA A 100 -1.05 -16.96 -10.63
C ALA A 100 -0.92 -17.71 -9.29
N ASN A 101 -2.04 -17.90 -8.62
CA ASN A 101 -2.15 -18.61 -7.34
C ASN A 101 -3.54 -19.26 -7.20
N GLY A 102 -3.90 -20.16 -8.13
CA GLY A 102 -5.14 -20.92 -8.10
C GLY A 102 -6.41 -20.08 -8.00
N GLY A 103 -6.40 -18.82 -8.49
CA GLY A 103 -7.54 -17.92 -8.41
C GLY A 103 -7.76 -17.24 -7.06
N PHE A 104 -7.07 -17.66 -5.99
CA PHE A 104 -7.24 -17.04 -4.68
C PHE A 104 -6.53 -15.69 -4.60
N THR A 105 -7.30 -14.64 -4.32
CA THR A 105 -7.01 -13.19 -4.30
C THR A 105 -6.64 -12.57 -5.65
N GLY A 106 -7.21 -11.38 -5.94
CA GLY A 106 -6.89 -10.62 -7.16
C GLY A 106 -5.39 -10.28 -7.24
N ARG A 107 -4.77 -9.87 -6.15
CA ARG A 107 -3.34 -9.49 -6.10
C ARG A 107 -2.38 -10.57 -6.58
N ALA A 108 -2.71 -11.84 -6.37
CA ALA A 108 -1.88 -12.96 -6.75
C ALA A 108 -2.30 -13.63 -8.08
N ASN A 109 -3.35 -13.11 -8.75
CA ASN A 109 -3.90 -13.70 -9.97
C ASN A 109 -4.16 -12.62 -11.02
N THR A 110 -3.14 -11.78 -11.29
CA THR A 110 -3.25 -10.67 -12.25
C THR A 110 -1.92 -10.39 -12.93
N ALA A 111 -2.00 -9.92 -14.17
CA ALA A 111 -0.91 -9.29 -14.88
C ALA A 111 -0.70 -7.85 -14.36
N LEU A 112 0.52 -7.51 -13.99
CA LEU A 112 0.90 -6.19 -13.48
C LEU A 112 1.87 -5.51 -14.46
N PRO A 113 1.46 -4.43 -15.14
CA PRO A 113 2.27 -3.72 -16.13
C PRO A 113 3.31 -2.81 -15.47
N LEU A 114 4.40 -3.38 -14.94
CA LEU A 114 5.50 -2.64 -14.31
C LEU A 114 6.28 -1.81 -15.34
N HIS A 115 6.52 -2.37 -16.54
CA HIS A 115 7.19 -1.69 -17.63
C HIS A 115 6.24 -1.43 -18.81
N LEU A 116 6.65 -0.58 -19.75
CA LEU A 116 5.95 -0.48 -21.02
C LEU A 116 6.15 -1.77 -21.81
N PRO A 117 5.12 -2.24 -22.54
CA PRO A 117 5.29 -3.43 -23.34
C PRO A 117 6.34 -3.21 -24.43
N THR A 118 7.10 -4.25 -24.73
CA THR A 118 8.12 -4.27 -25.79
C THR A 118 7.53 -4.63 -27.16
N ALA A 119 6.28 -5.10 -27.19
CA ALA A 119 5.50 -5.46 -28.36
C ALA A 119 4.21 -4.61 -28.42
N SER A 120 3.36 -4.84 -29.39
CA SER A 120 2.02 -4.24 -29.42
C SER A 120 1.20 -4.63 -28.19
N LEU A 121 0.19 -3.84 -27.83
CA LEU A 121 -0.71 -4.22 -26.74
C LEU A 121 -1.44 -5.52 -27.04
N ASP A 122 -1.84 -5.77 -28.29
CA ASP A 122 -2.54 -6.97 -28.71
C ASP A 122 -1.66 -8.22 -28.53
N ASP A 123 -0.40 -8.19 -28.94
CA ASP A 123 0.56 -9.28 -28.76
C ASP A 123 0.85 -9.52 -27.27
N THR A 124 0.95 -8.44 -26.47
CA THR A 124 1.17 -8.52 -25.03
C THR A 124 -0.02 -9.18 -24.34
N LEU A 125 -1.25 -8.77 -24.70
CA LEU A 125 -2.48 -9.39 -24.18
C LEU A 125 -2.62 -10.84 -24.63
N ALA A 126 -2.29 -11.17 -25.89
CA ALA A 126 -2.32 -12.53 -26.38
C ALA A 126 -1.35 -13.45 -25.62
N THR A 127 -0.12 -12.98 -25.38
CA THR A 127 0.88 -13.69 -24.59
C THR A 127 0.42 -13.91 -23.16
N ALA A 128 -0.13 -12.88 -22.52
CA ALA A 128 -0.66 -13.00 -21.16
C ALA A 128 -1.86 -13.94 -21.10
N ARG A 129 -2.78 -13.84 -22.05
CA ARG A 129 -3.98 -14.72 -22.16
C ARG A 129 -3.57 -16.20 -22.25
N ALA A 130 -2.62 -16.53 -23.13
CA ALA A 130 -2.13 -17.90 -23.27
C ALA A 130 -1.58 -18.42 -21.94
N TRP A 131 -0.76 -17.63 -21.24
CA TRP A 131 -0.17 -18.01 -19.96
C TRP A 131 -1.23 -18.26 -18.86
N TYR A 132 -2.30 -17.43 -18.78
CA TYR A 132 -3.40 -17.63 -17.83
C TYR A 132 -4.30 -18.81 -18.23
N ALA A 133 -4.57 -19.01 -19.53
CA ALA A 133 -5.38 -20.10 -20.03
C ALA A 133 -4.77 -21.47 -19.70
N GLU A 134 -3.44 -21.64 -19.81
CA GLU A 134 -2.71 -22.84 -19.37
C GLU A 134 -2.95 -23.21 -17.91
N ARG A 135 -3.40 -22.23 -17.09
CA ARG A 135 -3.66 -22.36 -15.64
C ARG A 135 -5.16 -22.39 -15.30
N GLY A 136 -6.01 -22.38 -16.31
CA GLY A 136 -7.47 -22.32 -16.13
C GLY A 136 -7.96 -21.02 -15.49
N LEU A 137 -7.19 -19.92 -15.64
CA LEU A 137 -7.50 -18.62 -15.05
C LEU A 137 -7.88 -17.59 -16.13
N PRO A 138 -8.81 -16.68 -15.85
CA PRO A 138 -9.09 -15.56 -16.74
C PRO A 138 -7.93 -14.56 -16.75
N LEU A 139 -7.71 -13.90 -17.89
CA LEU A 139 -6.78 -12.78 -17.95
C LEU A 139 -7.39 -11.58 -17.21
N ARG A 140 -6.68 -11.12 -16.20
CA ARG A 140 -7.02 -9.97 -15.40
C ARG A 140 -5.80 -9.06 -15.26
N VAL A 141 -5.97 -7.76 -15.46
CA VAL A 141 -4.87 -6.78 -15.40
C VAL A 141 -5.06 -5.89 -14.19
N GLN A 142 -4.05 -5.78 -13.33
CA GLN A 142 -3.97 -4.78 -12.28
C GLN A 142 -3.37 -3.51 -12.87
N VAL A 143 -4.15 -2.44 -12.94
CA VAL A 143 -3.76 -1.19 -13.61
C VAL A 143 -3.44 -0.10 -12.60
N PRO A 144 -2.16 0.21 -12.33
CA PRO A 144 -1.77 1.30 -11.43
C PRO A 144 -2.14 2.69 -12.00
N LEU A 145 -2.83 3.50 -11.20
CA LEU A 145 -3.32 4.83 -11.58
C LEU A 145 -2.61 5.95 -10.80
N PRO A 146 -2.36 7.10 -11.42
CA PRO A 146 -2.68 7.47 -12.80
C PRO A 146 -1.65 7.01 -13.84
N VAL A 147 -0.63 6.24 -13.43
CA VAL A 147 0.59 5.94 -14.22
C VAL A 147 0.27 5.16 -15.50
N ARG A 148 -0.72 4.29 -15.46
CA ARG A 148 -1.17 3.45 -16.59
C ARG A 148 -2.57 3.86 -17.08
N ARG A 149 -2.95 5.13 -16.94
CA ARG A 149 -4.28 5.61 -17.35
C ARG A 149 -4.63 5.35 -18.85
N LEU A 150 -3.63 5.37 -19.72
CA LEU A 150 -3.86 5.08 -21.15
C LEU A 150 -4.19 3.61 -21.37
N LEU A 151 -3.51 2.70 -20.65
CA LEU A 151 -3.86 1.28 -20.66
C LEU A 151 -5.26 1.06 -20.07
N ASP A 152 -5.61 1.74 -18.97
CA ASP A 152 -6.96 1.66 -18.39
C ASP A 152 -8.04 2.05 -19.41
N ALA A 153 -7.83 3.17 -20.12
CA ALA A 153 -8.75 3.66 -21.14
C ALA A 153 -8.86 2.68 -22.32
N GLU A 154 -7.74 2.14 -22.77
CA GLU A 154 -7.71 1.19 -23.89
C GLU A 154 -8.44 -0.13 -23.55
N LEU A 155 -8.22 -0.65 -22.33
CA LEU A 155 -8.96 -1.84 -21.86
C LEU A 155 -10.47 -1.55 -21.70
N ALA A 156 -10.83 -0.33 -21.27
CA ALA A 156 -12.23 0.07 -21.20
C ALA A 156 -12.91 0.12 -22.58
N VAL A 157 -12.23 0.68 -23.59
CA VAL A 157 -12.73 0.71 -24.99
C VAL A 157 -12.93 -0.71 -25.54
N ARG A 158 -12.10 -1.66 -25.11
CA ARG A 158 -12.23 -3.11 -25.44
C ARG A 158 -13.34 -3.82 -24.65
N GLY A 159 -14.11 -3.09 -23.84
CA GLY A 159 -15.21 -3.64 -23.06
C GLY A 159 -14.80 -4.40 -21.80
N TRP A 160 -13.56 -4.23 -21.31
CA TRP A 160 -13.11 -4.89 -20.08
C TRP A 160 -13.72 -4.20 -18.85
N PRO A 161 -14.58 -4.87 -18.09
CA PRO A 161 -15.14 -4.31 -16.87
C PRO A 161 -14.05 -4.01 -15.85
N ALA A 162 -14.29 -2.96 -15.06
CA ALA A 162 -13.43 -2.58 -13.95
C ALA A 162 -14.05 -2.99 -12.63
N ASP A 163 -13.23 -3.53 -11.73
CA ASP A 163 -13.58 -3.65 -10.32
C ASP A 163 -13.48 -2.30 -9.60
N PRO A 164 -14.04 -2.19 -8.39
CA PRO A 164 -13.83 -1.04 -7.52
C PRO A 164 -12.34 -0.76 -7.30
N ASP A 165 -12.00 0.52 -7.25
CA ASP A 165 -10.61 0.96 -7.01
C ASP A 165 -10.08 0.45 -5.68
N VAL A 166 -8.81 0.13 -5.67
CA VAL A 166 -8.03 -0.16 -4.47
C VAL A 166 -7.07 0.99 -4.22
N VAL A 167 -7.11 1.52 -3.01
CA VAL A 167 -6.21 2.58 -2.57
C VAL A 167 -4.97 1.93 -1.97
N VAL A 168 -3.79 2.30 -2.47
CA VAL A 168 -2.51 1.97 -1.85
C VAL A 168 -2.16 3.09 -0.88
N LEU A 169 -2.15 2.74 0.39
CA LEU A 169 -1.78 3.63 1.48
C LEU A 169 -0.31 3.43 1.83
N ALA A 170 0.37 4.50 2.21
CA ALA A 170 1.76 4.47 2.66
C ALA A 170 1.93 5.25 3.95
N ALA A 171 2.94 4.88 4.74
CA ALA A 171 3.33 5.62 5.94
C ALA A 171 4.82 5.42 6.25
N ARG A 172 5.41 6.35 7.00
CA ARG A 172 6.72 6.17 7.64
C ARG A 172 6.53 5.44 8.97
N LEU A 173 7.36 4.43 9.24
CA LEU A 173 7.23 3.61 10.46
C LEU A 173 7.63 4.37 11.73
N ASP A 174 8.58 5.30 11.66
CA ASP A 174 8.92 6.18 12.79
C ASP A 174 7.72 7.03 13.24
N MET A 175 6.98 7.60 12.27
CA MET A 175 5.79 8.39 12.54
C MET A 175 4.60 7.55 13.04
N LEU A 176 4.45 6.35 12.50
CA LEU A 176 3.44 5.39 12.97
C LEU A 176 3.69 5.00 14.44
N ARG A 177 4.91 4.59 14.76
CA ARG A 177 5.28 4.13 16.12
C ARG A 177 5.09 5.21 17.18
N ALA A 178 5.40 6.46 16.85
CA ALA A 178 5.19 7.58 17.79
C ALA A 178 3.71 7.76 18.20
N GLY A 179 2.77 7.32 17.37
CA GLY A 179 1.33 7.42 17.63
C GLY A 179 0.64 6.11 18.04
N LEU A 180 1.36 4.99 18.08
CA LEU A 180 0.81 3.69 18.42
C LEU A 180 1.07 3.35 19.90
N PRO A 181 0.07 2.79 20.62
CA PRO A 181 0.27 2.35 21.99
C PRO A 181 1.16 1.10 22.05
N ASP A 182 1.76 0.84 23.20
CA ASP A 182 2.30 -0.49 23.47
C ASP A 182 1.17 -1.52 23.45
N ALA A 183 1.49 -2.70 22.92
CA ALA A 183 0.53 -3.80 22.81
C ALA A 183 1.20 -5.14 23.20
N PRO A 184 1.58 -5.28 24.48
CA PRO A 184 2.29 -6.48 24.94
C PRO A 184 1.42 -7.74 24.89
N GLU A 185 0.10 -7.59 24.87
CA GLU A 185 -0.88 -8.66 24.74
C GLU A 185 -0.96 -9.28 23.34
N VAL A 186 -0.39 -8.62 22.33
CA VAL A 186 -0.36 -9.14 20.95
C VAL A 186 0.86 -10.03 20.79
N ARG A 187 0.62 -11.28 20.42
CA ARG A 187 1.67 -12.24 20.09
C ARG A 187 2.03 -12.15 18.61
N ILE A 188 3.31 -12.26 18.33
CA ILE A 188 3.84 -12.47 16.97
C ILE A 188 4.24 -13.93 16.86
N VAL A 189 3.72 -14.60 15.83
CA VAL A 189 4.00 -16.02 15.52
C VAL A 189 4.43 -16.17 14.07
N ASP A 190 5.19 -17.21 13.76
CA ASP A 190 5.75 -17.46 12.44
C ASP A 190 4.74 -18.09 11.46
N ALA A 191 3.68 -18.69 11.99
CA ALA A 191 2.65 -19.32 11.17
C ALA A 191 1.26 -19.19 11.82
N PRO A 192 0.19 -19.03 10.98
CA PRO A 192 -1.17 -19.01 11.48
C PRO A 192 -1.62 -20.44 11.89
N ASP A 193 -2.18 -20.57 13.07
CA ASP A 193 -2.83 -21.80 13.52
C ASP A 193 -4.30 -21.88 13.01
N PRO A 194 -5.02 -23.00 13.25
CA PRO A 194 -6.41 -23.13 12.81
C PRO A 194 -7.34 -22.03 13.38
N ALA A 195 -7.11 -21.54 14.60
CA ALA A 195 -7.95 -20.50 15.20
C ALA A 195 -7.70 -19.13 14.55
N TRP A 196 -6.43 -18.82 14.20
CA TRP A 196 -6.10 -17.65 13.38
C TRP A 196 -6.74 -17.74 12.00
N MET A 197 -6.67 -18.90 11.34
CA MET A 197 -7.28 -19.11 10.02
C MET A 197 -8.81 -19.03 10.06
N ALA A 198 -9.45 -19.47 11.15
CA ALA A 198 -10.89 -19.34 11.35
C ALA A 198 -11.34 -17.86 11.48
N ARG A 199 -10.45 -16.97 11.95
CA ARG A 199 -10.72 -15.52 11.99
C ARG A 199 -10.51 -14.87 10.62
N TYR A 200 -9.58 -15.37 9.80
CA TYR A 200 -9.28 -14.81 8.51
C TYR A 200 -10.43 -15.01 7.52
N ARG A 201 -11.05 -13.93 7.05
CA ARG A 201 -12.21 -13.92 6.16
C ARG A 201 -13.37 -14.78 6.68
N ASP A 202 -13.64 -14.68 7.98
CA ASP A 202 -14.69 -15.45 8.65
C ASP A 202 -14.57 -16.97 8.40
N GLY A 203 -13.36 -17.48 8.26
CA GLY A 203 -13.07 -18.89 8.00
C GLY A 203 -13.43 -19.39 6.59
N THR A 204 -13.95 -18.54 5.73
CA THR A 204 -14.41 -18.92 4.38
C THR A 204 -13.28 -18.84 3.34
N THR A 205 -12.19 -19.59 3.56
CA THR A 205 -11.02 -19.57 2.68
C THR A 205 -10.69 -20.96 2.12
N PRO A 206 -10.27 -21.06 0.84
CA PRO A 206 -9.80 -22.32 0.28
C PRO A 206 -8.47 -22.74 0.95
N ALA A 207 -8.12 -24.02 0.86
CA ALA A 207 -6.88 -24.57 1.45
C ALA A 207 -5.62 -23.81 1.02
N ILE A 208 -5.54 -23.34 -0.24
CA ILE A 208 -4.45 -22.55 -0.79
C ILE A 208 -4.24 -21.20 -0.06
N ALA A 209 -5.23 -20.73 0.72
CA ALA A 209 -5.13 -19.46 1.44
C ALA A 209 -3.99 -19.46 2.47
N ARG A 210 -3.79 -20.58 3.18
CA ARG A 210 -2.71 -20.70 4.16
C ARG A 210 -1.34 -20.68 3.50
N GLU A 211 -1.21 -21.27 2.32
CA GLU A 211 0.05 -21.32 1.58
C GLU A 211 0.49 -19.93 1.13
N ILE A 212 -0.40 -19.12 0.55
CA ILE A 212 -0.05 -17.77 0.11
C ILE A 212 0.27 -16.84 1.28
N LEU A 213 -0.39 -17.02 2.42
CA LEU A 213 -0.09 -16.27 3.65
C LEU A 213 1.35 -16.52 4.11
N LEU A 214 1.83 -17.75 3.99
CA LEU A 214 3.17 -18.16 4.42
C LEU A 214 4.27 -17.91 3.36
N ARG A 215 3.90 -17.65 2.10
CA ARG A 215 4.85 -17.59 0.98
C ARG A 215 5.65 -16.28 0.97
N HIS A 216 6.41 -16.04 2.04
CA HIS A 216 7.36 -14.93 2.14
C HIS A 216 8.40 -15.23 3.22
N ASP A 217 9.68 -14.90 2.97
CA ASP A 217 10.79 -15.26 3.87
C ASP A 217 10.78 -14.45 5.17
N ARG A 218 10.27 -13.21 5.13
CA ARG A 218 10.15 -12.30 6.26
C ARG A 218 8.68 -11.99 6.50
N VAL A 219 7.96 -12.97 7.05
CA VAL A 219 6.53 -12.86 7.35
C VAL A 219 6.28 -13.11 8.82
N ALA A 220 5.31 -12.41 9.38
CA ALA A 220 4.84 -12.60 10.74
C ALA A 220 3.32 -12.53 10.80
N PHE A 221 2.76 -13.22 11.77
CA PHE A 221 1.34 -13.25 12.06
C PHE A 221 1.12 -12.70 13.46
N ALA A 222 0.38 -11.61 13.55
CA ALA A 222 -0.04 -11.04 14.82
C ALA A 222 -1.37 -11.64 15.23
N GLU A 223 -1.51 -11.93 16.52
CA GLU A 223 -2.76 -12.40 17.11
C GLU A 223 -2.97 -11.82 18.50
N LEU A 224 -4.21 -11.46 18.82
CA LEU A 224 -4.64 -11.09 20.15
C LEU A 224 -5.71 -12.07 20.61
N ARG A 225 -5.45 -12.71 21.77
CA ARG A 225 -6.35 -13.71 22.35
C ARG A 225 -6.85 -13.27 23.72
N ARG A 226 -8.10 -13.64 24.03
CA ARG A 226 -8.67 -13.57 25.38
C ARG A 226 -9.41 -14.85 25.69
N ALA A 227 -9.17 -15.43 26.87
CA ALA A 227 -9.76 -16.71 27.30
C ALA A 227 -9.62 -17.84 26.25
N GLY A 228 -8.56 -17.81 25.42
CA GLY A 228 -8.32 -18.80 24.37
C GLY A 228 -8.84 -18.40 22.99
N ASP A 229 -9.80 -17.48 22.91
CA ASP A 229 -10.39 -17.03 21.64
C ASP A 229 -9.53 -16.00 20.93
N VAL A 230 -9.38 -16.14 19.61
CA VAL A 230 -8.70 -15.16 18.75
C VAL A 230 -9.65 -14.01 18.44
N LEU A 231 -9.39 -12.85 19.02
CA LEU A 231 -10.22 -11.65 18.83
C LEU A 231 -9.74 -10.74 17.70
N ALA A 232 -8.44 -10.70 17.44
CA ALA A 232 -7.88 -9.90 16.36
C ALA A 232 -6.65 -10.59 15.75
N ILE A 233 -6.48 -10.39 14.47
CA ILE A 233 -5.37 -10.94 13.69
C ILE A 233 -4.77 -9.87 12.77
N GLY A 234 -3.57 -10.16 12.27
CA GLY A 234 -2.91 -9.40 11.21
C GLY A 234 -1.71 -10.15 10.66
N ARG A 235 -1.35 -9.85 9.42
CA ARG A 235 -0.15 -10.38 8.78
C ARG A 235 0.75 -9.24 8.34
N GLY A 236 2.04 -9.31 8.67
CA GLY A 236 3.10 -8.44 8.17
C GLY A 236 4.06 -9.20 7.25
N ALA A 237 4.52 -8.55 6.19
CA ALA A 237 5.62 -9.06 5.38
C ALA A 237 6.60 -7.91 5.09
N VAL A 238 7.90 -8.15 5.23
CA VAL A 238 8.92 -7.10 5.01
C VAL A 238 9.73 -7.38 3.75
N ASP A 239 9.67 -6.45 2.80
CA ASP A 239 10.44 -6.49 1.56
C ASP A 239 10.95 -5.07 1.24
N ASP A 240 12.24 -4.95 0.87
CA ASP A 240 12.87 -3.68 0.46
C ASP A 240 12.63 -2.51 1.44
N GLY A 241 12.74 -2.78 2.74
CA GLY A 241 12.52 -1.78 3.80
C GLY A 241 11.06 -1.36 4.02
N TRP A 242 10.10 -2.05 3.38
CA TRP A 242 8.67 -1.82 3.54
C TRP A 242 7.99 -2.94 4.31
N LEU A 243 7.20 -2.58 5.29
CA LEU A 243 6.22 -3.47 5.92
C LEU A 243 4.92 -3.44 5.13
N GLY A 244 4.58 -4.53 4.46
CA GLY A 244 3.26 -4.74 3.88
C GLY A 244 2.31 -5.36 4.93
N VAL A 245 1.24 -4.65 5.28
CA VAL A 245 0.25 -5.15 6.24
C VAL A 245 -0.99 -5.65 5.51
N THR A 246 -1.43 -6.85 5.88
CA THR A 246 -2.61 -7.51 5.31
C THR A 246 -3.36 -8.29 6.38
N ALA A 247 -4.57 -8.76 6.10
CA ALA A 247 -5.36 -9.60 6.99
C ALA A 247 -5.59 -9.00 8.40
N VAL A 248 -5.71 -7.67 8.51
CA VAL A 248 -6.09 -7.04 9.78
C VAL A 248 -7.58 -7.22 9.97
N GLU A 249 -7.96 -8.12 10.85
CA GLU A 249 -9.36 -8.44 11.12
C GLU A 249 -9.62 -8.51 12.62
N VAL A 250 -10.79 -8.02 13.03
CA VAL A 250 -11.24 -8.01 14.42
C VAL A 250 -12.60 -8.66 14.50
N GLU A 251 -12.76 -9.53 15.47
CA GLU A 251 -14.02 -10.18 15.81
C GLU A 251 -15.14 -9.11 15.93
N PRO A 252 -16.31 -9.30 15.27
CA PRO A 252 -17.36 -8.27 15.22
C PRO A 252 -17.77 -7.70 16.58
N GLY A 253 -17.98 -8.54 17.59
CA GLY A 253 -18.35 -8.12 18.94
C GLY A 253 -17.24 -7.41 19.71
N SER A 254 -15.99 -7.51 19.25
CA SER A 254 -14.81 -6.92 19.89
C SER A 254 -14.28 -5.68 19.16
N ARG A 255 -15.01 -5.19 18.15
CA ARG A 255 -14.64 -3.98 17.40
C ARG A 255 -14.71 -2.72 18.26
N ARG A 256 -14.04 -1.64 17.84
CA ARG A 256 -14.01 -0.33 18.52
C ARG A 256 -13.34 -0.32 19.90
N GLN A 257 -12.58 -1.37 20.24
CA GLN A 257 -11.81 -1.52 21.47
C GLN A 257 -10.29 -1.31 21.27
N GLY A 258 -9.84 -0.78 20.13
CA GLY A 258 -8.42 -0.55 19.85
C GLY A 258 -7.66 -1.79 19.35
N LEU A 259 -8.30 -2.97 19.22
CA LEU A 259 -7.61 -4.22 18.89
C LEU A 259 -6.86 -4.18 17.55
N ALA A 260 -7.44 -3.57 16.51
CA ALA A 260 -6.75 -3.39 15.23
C ALA A 260 -5.49 -2.50 15.38
N THR A 261 -5.56 -1.47 16.23
CA THR A 261 -4.42 -0.59 16.53
C THR A 261 -3.32 -1.36 17.27
N ALA A 262 -3.68 -2.23 18.20
CA ALA A 262 -2.74 -3.12 18.90
C ALA A 262 -2.02 -4.09 17.95
N ILE A 263 -2.76 -4.72 17.03
CA ILE A 263 -2.19 -5.55 15.95
C ILE A 263 -1.19 -4.76 15.11
N MET A 264 -1.57 -3.54 14.70
CA MET A 264 -0.68 -2.65 13.92
C MET A 264 0.59 -2.30 14.68
N SER A 265 0.48 -2.00 15.99
CA SER A 265 1.62 -1.69 16.84
C SER A 265 2.62 -2.84 16.90
N ALA A 266 2.14 -4.06 17.15
CA ALA A 266 2.99 -5.25 17.24
C ALA A 266 3.70 -5.54 15.90
N LEU A 267 2.99 -5.46 14.76
CA LEU A 267 3.57 -5.66 13.42
C LEU A 267 4.60 -4.57 13.07
N CYS A 268 4.34 -3.31 13.40
CA CYS A 268 5.29 -2.22 13.19
C CYS A 268 6.56 -2.40 14.03
N ARG A 269 6.42 -2.78 15.30
CA ARG A 269 7.55 -3.09 16.18
C ARG A 269 8.39 -4.23 15.61
N TRP A 270 7.76 -5.36 15.29
CA TRP A 270 8.43 -6.51 14.68
C TRP A 270 9.21 -6.12 13.41
N ALA A 271 8.59 -5.38 12.50
CA ALA A 271 9.21 -5.00 11.24
C ALA A 271 10.42 -4.07 11.42
N VAL A 272 10.36 -3.14 12.37
CA VAL A 272 11.49 -2.22 12.65
C VAL A 272 12.61 -2.95 13.38
N GLU A 273 12.29 -3.66 14.46
CA GLU A 273 13.30 -4.24 15.36
C GLU A 273 14.00 -5.45 14.76
N GLN A 274 13.28 -6.30 14.01
CA GLN A 274 13.86 -7.51 13.43
C GLN A 274 14.34 -7.35 11.98
N HIS A 275 13.80 -6.38 11.25
CA HIS A 275 14.05 -6.25 9.82
C HIS A 275 14.47 -4.86 9.35
N GLY A 276 14.58 -3.87 10.26
CA GLY A 276 15.00 -2.51 9.91
C GLY A 276 14.08 -1.80 8.92
N ALA A 277 12.80 -2.19 8.87
CA ALA A 277 11.84 -1.55 7.98
C ALA A 277 11.64 -0.08 8.38
N THR A 278 11.53 0.80 7.40
CA THR A 278 11.38 2.25 7.60
C THR A 278 10.04 2.79 7.11
N ARG A 279 9.34 2.03 6.27
CA ARG A 279 8.07 2.39 5.64
C ARG A 279 7.06 1.28 5.78
N SER A 280 5.78 1.63 5.67
CA SER A 280 4.69 0.65 5.63
C SER A 280 3.73 0.96 4.49
N TYR A 281 3.11 -0.07 3.93
CA TYR A 281 2.02 0.07 2.97
C TYR A 281 0.87 -0.88 3.28
N MET A 282 -0.31 -0.51 2.80
CA MET A 282 -1.50 -1.35 2.78
C MET A 282 -2.32 -1.09 1.52
N GLN A 283 -3.13 -2.08 1.16
CA GLN A 283 -4.01 -2.03 0.00
C GLN A 283 -5.45 -2.22 0.48
N VAL A 284 -6.28 -1.20 0.30
CA VAL A 284 -7.65 -1.14 0.84
C VAL A 284 -8.62 -0.81 -0.28
N THR A 285 -9.68 -1.59 -0.43
CA THR A 285 -10.76 -1.26 -1.37
C THR A 285 -11.36 0.11 -1.03
N ALA A 286 -11.54 0.97 -2.01
CA ALA A 286 -11.98 2.35 -1.81
C ALA A 286 -13.31 2.47 -1.03
N GLY A 287 -14.19 1.48 -1.16
CA GLY A 287 -15.46 1.40 -0.43
C GLY A 287 -15.33 0.97 1.05
N ASN A 288 -14.14 0.54 1.52
CA ASN A 288 -13.96 0.17 2.93
C ASN A 288 -13.66 1.42 3.78
N HIS A 289 -14.69 2.24 3.99
CA HIS A 289 -14.58 3.51 4.72
C HIS A 289 -14.10 3.34 6.16
N ALA A 290 -14.48 2.24 6.83
CA ALA A 290 -14.06 1.99 8.21
C ALA A 290 -12.53 1.76 8.30
N ALA A 291 -11.97 0.96 7.39
CA ALA A 291 -10.53 0.74 7.31
C ALA A 291 -9.80 2.03 6.91
N MET A 292 -10.31 2.77 5.91
CA MET A 292 -9.73 4.05 5.50
C MET A 292 -9.64 5.04 6.66
N ALA A 293 -10.74 5.22 7.43
CA ALA A 293 -10.75 6.10 8.59
C ALA A 293 -9.80 5.65 9.71
N LEU A 294 -9.62 4.36 9.91
CA LEU A 294 -8.62 3.82 10.86
C LEU A 294 -7.20 4.20 10.42
N TYR A 295 -6.86 3.92 9.17
CA TYR A 295 -5.50 4.12 8.67
C TYR A 295 -5.13 5.60 8.51
N GLU A 296 -6.07 6.48 8.19
CA GLU A 296 -5.87 7.93 8.22
C GLU A 296 -5.53 8.43 9.65
N ARG A 297 -6.22 7.93 10.68
CA ARG A 297 -5.86 8.23 12.09
C ARG A 297 -4.47 7.72 12.46
N LEU A 298 -4.05 6.59 11.88
CA LEU A 298 -2.70 6.02 12.04
C LEU A 298 -1.65 6.71 11.14
N ARG A 299 -1.97 7.87 10.55
CA ARG A 299 -1.02 8.63 9.70
C ARG A 299 -0.61 7.94 8.40
N TYR A 300 -1.41 6.98 7.90
CA TYR A 300 -1.27 6.54 6.52
C TYR A 300 -1.84 7.61 5.58
N TRP A 301 -1.18 7.79 4.45
CA TRP A 301 -1.63 8.69 3.39
C TRP A 301 -1.81 7.93 2.07
N ARG A 302 -2.64 8.48 1.19
CA ARG A 302 -2.91 7.89 -0.12
C ARG A 302 -1.71 8.07 -1.03
N HIS A 303 -1.03 6.96 -1.39
CA HIS A 303 0.09 6.98 -2.31
C HIS A 303 -0.40 6.99 -3.77
N HIS A 304 -1.20 6.02 -4.15
CA HIS A 304 -1.83 5.90 -5.46
C HIS A 304 -3.06 5.00 -5.38
N THR A 305 -3.69 4.74 -6.53
CA THR A 305 -4.75 3.74 -6.64
C THR A 305 -4.41 2.76 -7.75
N TYR A 306 -5.06 1.61 -7.74
CA TYR A 306 -5.13 0.74 -8.90
C TYR A 306 -6.55 0.16 -9.01
N ARG A 307 -6.87 -0.38 -10.18
CA ARG A 307 -8.06 -1.20 -10.39
C ARG A 307 -7.72 -2.45 -11.16
N TYR A 308 -8.61 -3.40 -11.09
CA TYR A 308 -8.54 -4.57 -11.94
C TYR A 308 -9.44 -4.39 -13.15
N ARG A 309 -8.92 -4.81 -14.32
CA ARG A 309 -9.69 -4.99 -15.55
C ARG A 309 -9.67 -6.46 -15.89
N THR A 310 -10.85 -7.07 -16.08
CA THR A 310 -10.97 -8.48 -16.42
C THR A 310 -11.38 -8.63 -17.88
N GLU A 311 -10.71 -9.49 -18.61
CA GLU A 311 -11.09 -9.78 -19.99
C GLU A 311 -12.49 -10.40 -20.05
N PRO A 312 -13.40 -9.85 -20.88
CA PRO A 312 -14.72 -10.47 -21.07
C PRO A 312 -14.58 -11.90 -21.57
N THR A 313 -15.23 -12.85 -20.92
CA THR A 313 -15.38 -14.19 -21.48
C THR A 313 -16.29 -14.10 -22.70
N ALA A 314 -15.84 -14.61 -23.85
CA ALA A 314 -16.70 -14.72 -25.00
C ALA A 314 -18.01 -15.46 -24.58
N PRO A 315 -19.18 -15.01 -25.03
CA PRO A 315 -20.39 -15.75 -24.77
C PRO A 315 -20.19 -17.18 -25.28
N ARG A 316 -20.43 -18.17 -24.41
CA ARG A 316 -20.45 -19.55 -24.84
C ARG A 316 -21.55 -19.63 -25.90
N THR A 317 -21.17 -19.72 -27.18
CA THR A 317 -22.08 -20.10 -28.22
C THR A 317 -22.49 -21.55 -27.90
N GLY A 318 -23.68 -21.69 -27.30
CA GLY A 318 -24.29 -22.97 -27.07
C GLY A 318 -24.51 -23.63 -28.44
N HIS A 319 -23.96 -24.80 -28.60
CA HIS A 319 -24.39 -25.79 -29.61
C HIS A 319 -25.42 -26.69 -28.99
#